data_a0f7e70176324a4db9fca5bf109b2e73
#
_entry.id   a0f7e70176324a4db9fca5bf109b2e73
#
_cell.length_a   1.000
_cell.length_b   1.000
_cell.length_c   1.000
_cell.angle_alpha   90.00
_cell.angle_beta   90.00
_cell.angle_gamma   90.00
#
_symmetry.space_group_name_H-M   'P 1'
#
loop_
_entity.id
_entity.type
_entity.pdbx_description
1 polymer ?
#
loop_
_entity_poly.entity_id
_entity_poly.type
_entity_poly.pdbx_seq_one_letter_code
_entity_poly.pdbx_strand_id
1 'polypeptide(L)'
;ITGSAGKTTTTTLVGRMAKNAYGDKAYIGGNIGDPLINYVDNMKVDDIAILELSSFQLEQMTISPNVAAILNITPNHLDRHGTMEAYTAAKARILEFQSKSDIAVLGRDDKGAWNLRNKVNGKLFTFSLHELDEGLDGAYYQDGLLNLRDGNAYLPLILREKILLRGDYNVANVLAAFTIGHAAGFPLDAMLEAVEDFN
;
A
#
# COMPACT_ATOMS: atom_id res chain seq x y z
N ILE A 1 4.53 -1.97 -3.00
CA ILE A 1 3.49 -2.65 -2.20
C ILE A 1 3.89 -4.10 -2.01
N THR A 2 3.95 -4.57 -0.75
CA THR A 2 4.20 -5.98 -0.41
C THR A 2 3.24 -6.46 0.68
N GLY A 3 3.21 -7.77 0.91
CA GLY A 3 2.37 -8.42 1.92
C GLY A 3 2.34 -9.93 1.69
N SER A 4 1.82 -10.69 2.63
CA SER A 4 1.53 -12.13 2.41
C SER A 4 0.32 -12.30 1.51
N ALA A 5 -0.73 -11.48 1.71
CA ALA A 5 -1.97 -11.45 0.93
C ALA A 5 -2.36 -10.03 0.54
N GLY A 6 -3.28 -9.88 -0.43
CA GLY A 6 -3.87 -8.60 -0.84
C GLY A 6 -3.02 -7.73 -1.77
N LYS A 7 -1.78 -8.10 -2.04
CA LYS A 7 -0.85 -7.32 -2.89
C LYS A 7 -1.47 -6.95 -4.25
N THR A 8 -1.93 -7.93 -4.99
CA THR A 8 -2.44 -7.74 -6.36
C THR A 8 -3.66 -6.81 -6.38
N THR A 9 -4.65 -7.05 -5.50
CA THR A 9 -5.84 -6.20 -5.39
C THR A 9 -5.46 -4.77 -5.03
N THR A 10 -4.63 -4.58 -4.00
CA THR A 10 -4.18 -3.25 -3.57
C THR A 10 -3.36 -2.55 -4.66
N THR A 11 -2.42 -3.26 -5.30
CA THR A 11 -1.60 -2.67 -6.37
C THR A 11 -2.44 -2.28 -7.59
N THR A 12 -3.44 -3.10 -7.95
CA THR A 12 -4.36 -2.77 -9.04
C THR A 12 -5.19 -1.54 -8.72
N LEU A 13 -5.75 -1.45 -7.50
CA LEU A 13 -6.50 -0.26 -7.05
C LEU A 13 -5.64 1.00 -7.08
N VAL A 14 -4.45 0.97 -6.46
CA VAL A 14 -3.51 2.11 -6.46
C VAL A 14 -3.09 2.46 -7.89
N GLY A 15 -2.91 1.47 -8.74
CA GLY A 15 -2.61 1.66 -10.15
C GLY A 15 -3.74 2.39 -10.90
N ARG A 16 -5.02 2.03 -10.65
CA ARG A 16 -6.17 2.74 -11.19
C ARG A 16 -6.23 4.18 -10.69
N MET A 17 -6.04 4.39 -9.38
CA MET A 17 -5.95 5.74 -8.78
C MET A 17 -4.87 6.58 -9.47
N ALA A 18 -3.68 6.00 -9.68
CA ALA A 18 -2.59 6.67 -10.37
C ALA A 18 -2.90 6.97 -11.84
N LYS A 19 -3.56 6.05 -12.55
CA LYS A 19 -4.01 6.26 -13.93
C LYS A 19 -5.05 7.38 -14.03
N ASN A 20 -6.02 7.43 -13.11
CA ASN A 20 -7.00 8.51 -13.06
C ASN A 20 -6.35 9.87 -12.78
N ALA A 21 -5.31 9.89 -11.90
CA ALA A 21 -4.61 11.13 -11.54
C ALA A 21 -3.60 11.60 -12.60
N TYR A 22 -2.87 10.69 -13.23
CA TYR A 22 -1.67 11.01 -14.04
C TYR A 22 -1.69 10.44 -15.46
N GLY A 23 -2.73 9.69 -15.84
CA GLY A 23 -2.85 9.12 -17.19
C GLY A 23 -1.67 8.24 -17.56
N ASP A 24 -1.05 8.53 -18.70
CA ASP A 24 0.06 7.76 -19.27
C ASP A 24 1.38 7.87 -18.48
N LYS A 25 1.46 8.79 -17.52
CA LYS A 25 2.61 8.92 -16.61
C LYS A 25 2.61 7.88 -15.47
N ALA A 26 1.55 7.08 -15.32
CA ALA A 26 1.46 6.04 -14.31
C ALA A 26 1.79 4.67 -14.91
N TYR A 27 2.80 4.01 -14.36
CA TYR A 27 3.25 2.68 -14.73
C TYR A 27 2.94 1.68 -13.61
N ILE A 28 2.38 0.54 -13.95
CA ILE A 28 1.98 -0.48 -12.98
C ILE A 28 2.69 -1.79 -13.35
N GLY A 29 3.34 -2.42 -12.37
CA GLY A 29 4.06 -3.65 -12.64
C GLY A 29 4.70 -4.28 -11.40
N GLY A 30 5.83 -4.93 -11.60
CA GLY A 30 6.53 -5.72 -10.59
C GLY A 30 6.20 -7.20 -10.70
N ASN A 31 5.61 -7.79 -9.65
CA ASN A 31 5.19 -9.20 -9.64
C ASN A 31 3.84 -9.44 -10.37
N ILE A 32 3.29 -8.41 -11.00
CA ILE A 32 2.05 -8.42 -11.79
C ILE A 32 2.23 -7.65 -13.10
N GLY A 33 1.37 -7.93 -14.07
CA GLY A 33 1.35 -7.20 -15.34
C GLY A 33 2.59 -7.41 -16.20
N ASP A 34 2.82 -6.48 -17.11
CA ASP A 34 4.00 -6.47 -17.94
C ASP A 34 5.26 -6.05 -17.15
N PRO A 35 6.42 -6.66 -17.42
CA PRO A 35 7.67 -6.25 -16.79
C PRO A 35 7.97 -4.77 -17.07
N LEU A 36 8.17 -3.98 -16.01
CA LEU A 36 8.45 -2.55 -16.15
C LEU A 36 9.72 -2.23 -16.95
N ILE A 37 10.64 -3.18 -17.07
CA ILE A 37 11.83 -3.05 -17.90
C ILE A 37 11.50 -2.69 -19.35
N ASN A 38 10.34 -3.10 -19.86
CA ASN A 38 9.88 -2.79 -21.21
C ASN A 38 9.53 -1.30 -21.42
N TYR A 39 9.37 -0.55 -20.35
CA TYR A 39 8.95 0.85 -20.36
C TYR A 39 10.03 1.83 -19.89
N VAL A 40 11.15 1.32 -19.33
CA VAL A 40 12.19 2.14 -18.67
C VAL A 40 12.72 3.24 -19.58
N ASP A 41 12.93 2.96 -20.87
CA ASP A 41 13.44 3.94 -21.83
C ASP A 41 12.44 5.10 -22.10
N ASN A 42 11.16 4.91 -21.81
CA ASN A 42 10.11 5.92 -22.00
C ASN A 42 9.77 6.65 -20.69
N MET A 43 10.19 6.13 -19.54
CA MET A 43 9.90 6.73 -18.22
C MET A 43 10.66 8.04 -18.03
N LYS A 44 9.98 9.01 -17.42
CA LYS A 44 10.54 10.33 -17.08
C LYS A 44 10.59 10.49 -15.56
N VAL A 45 11.35 11.48 -15.10
CA VAL A 45 11.53 11.78 -13.67
C VAL A 45 10.21 12.08 -12.94
N ASP A 46 9.24 12.68 -13.64
CA ASP A 46 7.93 13.03 -13.08
C ASP A 46 6.88 11.92 -13.22
N ASP A 47 7.26 10.77 -13.73
CA ASP A 47 6.37 9.63 -13.86
C ASP A 47 6.33 8.84 -12.54
N ILE A 48 5.21 8.13 -12.32
CA ILE A 48 5.01 7.33 -11.12
C ILE A 48 4.97 5.83 -11.44
N ALA A 49 5.70 5.03 -10.67
CA ALA A 49 5.71 3.59 -10.79
C ALA A 49 5.03 2.95 -9.57
N ILE A 50 3.98 2.16 -9.81
CA ILE A 50 3.27 1.38 -8.80
C ILE A 50 3.72 -0.08 -8.93
N LEU A 51 4.40 -0.58 -7.90
CA LEU A 51 5.04 -1.89 -7.93
C LEU A 51 4.43 -2.87 -6.93
N GLU A 52 4.00 -4.04 -7.42
CA GLU A 52 3.84 -5.21 -6.56
C GLU A 52 5.20 -5.88 -6.35
N LEU A 53 5.62 -6.07 -5.10
CA LEU A 53 6.91 -6.68 -4.77
C LEU A 53 6.74 -7.94 -3.92
N SER A 54 7.30 -9.05 -4.39
CA SER A 54 7.43 -10.29 -3.62
C SER A 54 8.57 -10.19 -2.60
N SER A 55 8.58 -11.09 -1.60
CA SER A 55 9.70 -11.19 -0.65
C SER A 55 11.03 -11.51 -1.34
N PHE A 56 11.01 -12.32 -2.41
CA PHE A 56 12.20 -12.69 -3.17
C PHE A 56 12.80 -11.52 -3.94
N GLN A 57 11.96 -10.65 -4.52
CA GLN A 57 12.43 -9.43 -5.18
C GLN A 57 13.02 -8.46 -4.15
N LEU A 58 12.37 -8.33 -2.98
CA LEU A 58 12.84 -7.45 -1.90
C LEU A 58 14.21 -7.85 -1.37
N GLU A 59 14.53 -9.14 -1.28
CA GLU A 59 15.86 -9.62 -0.86
C GLU A 59 17.00 -9.08 -1.73
N GLN A 60 16.72 -8.79 -2.99
CA GLN A 60 17.72 -8.28 -3.94
C GLN A 60 17.75 -6.75 -4.03
N MET A 61 16.77 -6.06 -3.42
CA MET A 61 16.67 -4.59 -3.51
C MET A 61 17.74 -3.91 -2.65
N THR A 62 18.36 -2.87 -3.22
CA THR A 62 19.34 -1.98 -2.57
C THR A 62 18.84 -0.55 -2.44
N ILE A 63 17.61 -0.30 -2.82
CA ILE A 63 16.89 0.98 -2.70
C ILE A 63 15.49 0.72 -2.14
N SER A 64 14.87 1.71 -1.53
CA SER A 64 13.46 1.67 -1.11
C SER A 64 12.62 2.67 -1.92
N PRO A 65 11.33 2.38 -2.15
CA PRO A 65 10.43 3.34 -2.78
C PRO A 65 10.14 4.51 -1.83
N ASN A 66 9.76 5.67 -2.40
CA ASN A 66 9.36 6.85 -1.63
C ASN A 66 8.12 6.57 -0.77
N VAL A 67 7.18 5.79 -1.27
CA VAL A 67 6.04 5.28 -0.52
C VAL A 67 6.13 3.75 -0.48
N ALA A 68 6.44 3.19 0.68
CA ALA A 68 6.57 1.75 0.91
C ALA A 68 5.37 1.22 1.69
N ALA A 69 4.68 0.19 1.18
CA ALA A 69 3.53 -0.39 1.87
C ALA A 69 3.74 -1.87 2.21
N ILE A 70 3.48 -2.24 3.47
CA ILE A 70 3.43 -3.63 3.96
C ILE A 70 2.03 -3.91 4.47
N LEU A 71 1.28 -4.73 3.73
CA LEU A 71 -0.13 -4.97 4.03
C LEU A 71 -0.32 -5.88 5.24
N ASN A 72 0.39 -7.00 5.24
CA ASN A 72 0.35 -8.03 6.28
C ASN A 72 1.57 -8.95 6.17
N ILE A 73 1.92 -9.60 7.28
CA ILE A 73 2.96 -10.64 7.34
C ILE A 73 2.42 -11.83 8.11
N THR A 74 1.88 -12.80 7.40
CA THR A 74 1.37 -14.07 7.93
C THR A 74 2.17 -15.22 7.33
N PRO A 75 2.19 -16.42 7.95
CA PRO A 75 2.97 -17.55 7.45
C PRO A 75 2.71 -17.85 5.98
N ASN A 76 3.75 -17.74 5.16
CA ASN A 76 3.73 -18.04 3.74
C ASN A 76 5.16 -18.28 3.27
N HIS A 77 5.35 -19.13 2.24
CA HIS A 77 6.66 -19.42 1.63
C HIS A 77 7.75 -19.87 2.65
N LEU A 78 7.36 -20.52 3.75
CA LEU A 78 8.33 -20.98 4.77
C LEU A 78 9.21 -22.13 4.26
N ASP A 79 8.77 -22.84 3.23
CA ASP A 79 9.58 -23.80 2.48
C ASP A 79 10.82 -23.18 1.82
N ARG A 80 10.78 -21.89 1.52
CA ARG A 80 11.85 -21.12 0.87
C ARG A 80 12.62 -20.25 1.86
N HIS A 81 11.93 -19.54 2.75
CA HIS A 81 12.56 -18.64 3.73
C HIS A 81 13.04 -19.37 4.99
N GLY A 82 12.57 -20.59 5.24
CA GLY A 82 12.91 -21.39 6.41
C GLY A 82 12.17 -20.97 7.69
N THR A 83 12.18 -19.70 8.05
CA THR A 83 11.55 -19.18 9.27
C THR A 83 10.70 -17.92 9.03
N MET A 84 9.80 -17.63 9.98
CA MET A 84 9.00 -16.39 9.96
C MET A 84 9.87 -15.14 10.11
N GLU A 85 10.95 -15.25 10.87
CA GLU A 85 11.92 -14.16 11.06
C GLU A 85 12.61 -13.79 9.74
N ALA A 86 13.08 -14.78 8.99
CA ALA A 86 13.68 -14.58 7.67
C ALA A 86 12.66 -13.99 6.67
N TYR A 87 11.44 -14.51 6.64
CA TYR A 87 10.37 -13.99 5.80
C TYR A 87 10.00 -12.54 6.14
N THR A 88 9.90 -12.23 7.44
CA THR A 88 9.64 -10.87 7.92
C THR A 88 10.78 -9.93 7.57
N ALA A 89 12.04 -10.37 7.75
CA ALA A 89 13.22 -9.60 7.37
C ALA A 89 13.25 -9.29 5.88
N ALA A 90 12.95 -10.27 5.03
CA ALA A 90 12.85 -10.07 3.58
C ALA A 90 11.82 -8.98 3.22
N LYS A 91 10.63 -8.99 3.83
CA LYS A 91 9.62 -7.94 3.60
C LYS A 91 10.00 -6.59 4.19
N ALA A 92 10.62 -6.58 5.38
CA ALA A 92 11.05 -5.35 6.04
C ALA A 92 12.09 -4.57 5.22
N ARG A 93 12.78 -5.25 4.28
CA ARG A 93 13.76 -4.63 3.41
C ARG A 93 13.20 -3.49 2.54
N ILE A 94 11.89 -3.49 2.27
CA ILE A 94 11.23 -2.39 1.56
C ILE A 94 11.36 -1.04 2.31
N LEU A 95 11.59 -1.07 3.64
CA LEU A 95 11.76 0.10 4.50
C LEU A 95 13.23 0.46 4.74
N GLU A 96 14.15 -0.49 4.49
CA GLU A 96 15.54 -0.43 4.98
C GLU A 96 16.33 0.79 4.47
N PHE A 97 16.06 1.20 3.24
CA PHE A 97 16.76 2.30 2.57
C PHE A 97 15.93 3.59 2.51
N GLN A 98 14.78 3.64 3.20
CA GLN A 98 13.98 4.86 3.28
C GLN A 98 14.68 5.93 4.12
N SER A 99 14.53 7.17 3.67
CA SER A 99 14.98 8.38 4.36
C SER A 99 13.87 9.00 5.20
N LYS A 100 14.15 10.12 5.87
CA LYS A 100 13.14 10.88 6.62
C LYS A 100 12.08 11.55 5.74
N SER A 101 12.34 11.73 4.46
CA SER A 101 11.38 12.29 3.49
C SER A 101 10.45 11.26 2.89
N ASP A 102 10.73 9.97 3.10
CA ASP A 102 9.92 8.88 2.57
C ASP A 102 8.77 8.50 3.52
N ILE A 103 7.83 7.74 3.02
CA ILE A 103 6.60 7.39 3.73
C ILE A 103 6.45 5.86 3.79
N ALA A 104 6.13 5.36 4.96
CA ALA A 104 5.74 3.97 5.16
C ALA A 104 4.23 3.86 5.40
N VAL A 105 3.60 2.82 4.83
CA VAL A 105 2.20 2.44 5.07
C VAL A 105 2.17 1.03 5.63
N LEU A 106 1.68 0.86 6.86
CA LEU A 106 1.65 -0.44 7.54
C LEU A 106 0.23 -0.83 7.94
N GLY A 107 -0.13 -2.09 7.73
CA GLY A 107 -1.38 -2.65 8.23
C GLY A 107 -1.39 -2.68 9.76
N ARG A 108 -2.33 -1.95 10.39
CA ARG A 108 -2.44 -1.81 11.86
C ARG A 108 -2.92 -3.09 12.52
N ASP A 109 -3.82 -3.81 11.86
CA ASP A 109 -4.49 -4.98 12.42
C ASP A 109 -3.65 -6.25 12.31
N ASP A 110 -2.58 -6.23 11.51
CA ASP A 110 -1.65 -7.35 11.36
C ASP A 110 -0.41 -7.15 12.24
N LYS A 111 -0.22 -8.06 13.21
CA LYS A 111 0.90 -7.97 14.15
C LYS A 111 2.27 -8.00 13.46
N GLY A 112 2.39 -8.78 12.39
CA GLY A 112 3.65 -8.91 11.65
C GLY A 112 4.06 -7.60 10.97
N ALA A 113 3.12 -6.97 10.26
CA ALA A 113 3.34 -5.67 9.63
C ALA A 113 3.51 -4.56 10.68
N TRP A 114 2.63 -4.51 11.68
CA TRP A 114 2.64 -3.46 12.70
C TRP A 114 3.90 -3.44 13.57
N ASN A 115 4.50 -4.60 13.83
CA ASN A 115 5.77 -4.68 14.58
C ASN A 115 6.94 -4.02 13.85
N LEU A 116 6.83 -3.77 12.56
CA LEU A 116 7.85 -3.08 11.78
C LEU A 116 7.80 -1.55 11.91
N ARG A 117 6.82 -0.97 12.61
CA ARG A 117 6.70 0.49 12.80
C ARG A 117 7.96 1.14 13.38
N ASN A 118 8.71 0.41 14.22
CA ASN A 118 9.95 0.90 14.81
C ASN A 118 11.13 0.96 13.81
N LYS A 119 10.95 0.42 12.60
CA LYS A 119 11.93 0.48 11.50
C LYS A 119 11.64 1.62 10.52
N VAL A 120 10.55 2.35 10.71
CA VAL A 120 10.17 3.46 9.85
C VAL A 120 11.02 4.69 10.19
N ASN A 121 11.71 5.23 9.20
CA ASN A 121 12.55 6.43 9.35
C ASN A 121 11.79 7.73 9.05
N GLY A 122 10.83 7.70 8.13
CA GLY A 122 10.04 8.83 7.68
C GLY A 122 8.66 8.90 8.33
N LYS A 123 7.68 9.42 7.59
CA LYS A 123 6.29 9.48 8.04
C LYS A 123 5.65 8.10 8.00
N LEU A 124 4.92 7.75 9.06
CA LEU A 124 4.13 6.52 9.13
C LEU A 124 2.66 6.85 8.92
N PHE A 125 2.06 6.21 7.92
CA PHE A 125 0.62 6.06 7.79
C PHE A 125 0.22 4.61 8.05
N THR A 126 -1.04 4.39 8.41
CA THR A 126 -1.56 3.06 8.65
C THR A 126 -2.97 2.89 8.11
N PHE A 127 -3.45 1.65 8.02
CA PHE A 127 -4.84 1.36 7.68
C PHE A 127 -5.40 0.28 8.61
N SER A 128 -6.69 0.35 8.91
CA SER A 128 -7.35 -0.54 9.85
C SER A 128 -8.83 -0.75 9.52
N LEU A 129 -9.33 -1.95 9.80
CA LEU A 129 -10.77 -2.26 9.82
C LEU A 129 -11.49 -1.69 11.06
N HIS A 130 -10.75 -1.01 11.93
CA HIS A 130 -11.24 -0.39 13.15
C HIS A 130 -10.79 1.06 13.19
N GLU A 131 -11.46 1.87 14.02
CA GLU A 131 -11.01 3.24 14.30
C GLU A 131 -9.55 3.24 14.76
N LEU A 132 -8.79 4.22 14.28
CA LEU A 132 -7.37 4.34 14.61
C LEU A 132 -7.18 4.93 16.00
N ASP A 133 -6.20 4.40 16.73
CA ASP A 133 -5.74 4.99 17.98
C ASP A 133 -5.38 6.49 17.81
N GLU A 134 -5.45 7.26 18.87
CA GLU A 134 -5.06 8.66 18.86
C GLU A 134 -3.61 8.84 18.40
N GLY A 135 -3.37 9.82 17.53
CA GLY A 135 -2.05 10.12 16.97
C GLY A 135 -1.61 9.23 15.81
N LEU A 136 -2.46 8.29 15.36
CA LEU A 136 -2.20 7.54 14.13
C LEU A 136 -2.94 8.17 12.95
N ASP A 137 -2.24 8.28 11.81
CA ASP A 137 -2.77 8.78 10.55
C ASP A 137 -2.99 7.64 9.55
N GLY A 138 -3.98 7.79 8.66
CA GLY A 138 -4.30 6.83 7.62
C GLY A 138 -5.78 6.55 7.45
N ALA A 139 -6.12 5.52 6.66
CA ALA A 139 -7.50 5.18 6.40
C ALA A 139 -8.03 4.11 7.36
N TYR A 140 -9.29 4.24 7.75
CA TYR A 140 -9.93 3.31 8.67
C TYR A 140 -11.42 3.18 8.40
N TYR A 141 -11.99 2.08 8.89
CA TYR A 141 -13.41 1.82 8.81
C TYR A 141 -14.09 2.13 10.14
N GLN A 142 -15.20 2.86 10.08
CA GLN A 142 -16.03 3.17 11.24
C GLN A 142 -17.48 3.40 10.80
N ASP A 143 -18.43 2.76 11.47
CA ASP A 143 -19.87 2.96 11.31
C ASP A 143 -20.38 2.93 9.86
N GLY A 144 -19.89 1.98 9.08
CA GLY A 144 -20.32 1.82 7.67
C GLY A 144 -19.57 2.70 6.68
N LEU A 145 -18.65 3.54 7.13
CA LEU A 145 -17.90 4.51 6.32
C LEU A 145 -16.40 4.24 6.38
N LEU A 146 -15.73 4.34 5.24
CA LEU A 146 -14.28 4.44 5.18
C LEU A 146 -13.89 5.90 5.34
N ASN A 147 -12.97 6.16 6.23
CA ASN A 147 -12.47 7.48 6.58
C ASN A 147 -10.95 7.55 6.41
N LEU A 148 -10.42 8.76 6.28
CA LEU A 148 -8.99 9.03 6.30
C LEU A 148 -8.69 10.16 7.28
N ARG A 149 -7.66 9.96 8.11
CA ARG A 149 -7.14 10.96 9.03
C ARG A 149 -5.69 11.31 8.66
N ASP A 150 -5.38 12.60 8.65
CA ASP A 150 -4.01 13.13 8.54
C ASP A 150 -3.86 14.34 9.47
N GLY A 151 -3.22 14.14 10.60
CA GLY A 151 -3.16 15.11 11.70
C GLY A 151 -4.55 15.44 12.23
N ASN A 152 -4.96 16.70 12.12
CA ASN A 152 -6.28 17.16 12.52
C ASN A 152 -7.34 17.11 11.40
N ALA A 153 -6.94 16.73 10.19
CA ALA A 153 -7.87 16.63 9.07
C ALA A 153 -8.57 15.26 9.06
N TYR A 154 -9.90 15.30 8.91
CA TYR A 154 -10.75 14.14 8.75
C TYR A 154 -11.43 14.20 7.39
N LEU A 155 -11.32 13.15 6.63
CA LEU A 155 -11.87 13.06 5.28
C LEU A 155 -12.74 11.81 5.16
N PRO A 156 -14.07 11.93 5.04
CA PRO A 156 -14.92 10.82 4.69
C PRO A 156 -14.62 10.40 3.26
N LEU A 157 -14.41 9.11 3.03
CA LEU A 157 -14.05 8.56 1.73
C LEU A 157 -15.28 7.99 1.01
N ILE A 158 -15.69 6.78 1.38
CA ILE A 158 -16.75 6.05 0.71
C ILE A 158 -17.51 5.15 1.69
N LEU A 159 -18.82 5.02 1.50
CA LEU A 159 -19.63 4.05 2.24
C LEU A 159 -19.24 2.62 1.86
N ARG A 160 -19.18 1.73 2.86
CA ARG A 160 -18.86 0.30 2.66
C ARG A 160 -19.76 -0.36 1.62
N GLU A 161 -21.03 -0.01 1.59
CA GLU A 161 -22.02 -0.56 0.66
C GLU A 161 -21.76 -0.19 -0.82
N LYS A 162 -20.98 0.85 -1.07
CA LYS A 162 -20.56 1.26 -2.42
C LYS A 162 -19.35 0.47 -2.95
N ILE A 163 -18.67 -0.27 -2.07
CA ILE A 163 -17.52 -1.09 -2.46
C ILE A 163 -18.05 -2.44 -2.94
N LEU A 164 -17.87 -2.73 -4.22
CA LEU A 164 -18.38 -3.96 -4.85
C LEU A 164 -17.63 -5.22 -4.39
N LEU A 165 -16.36 -5.07 -4.02
CA LEU A 165 -15.55 -6.16 -3.48
C LEU A 165 -16.13 -6.73 -2.19
N ARG A 166 -16.24 -8.07 -2.10
CA ARG A 166 -16.81 -8.77 -0.96
C ARG A 166 -15.77 -9.11 0.10
N GLY A 167 -16.22 -9.12 1.35
CA GLY A 167 -15.43 -9.56 2.51
C GLY A 167 -14.52 -8.46 3.08
N ASP A 168 -14.23 -8.59 4.39
CA ASP A 168 -13.47 -7.58 5.16
C ASP A 168 -12.02 -7.47 4.69
N TYR A 169 -11.43 -8.57 4.22
CA TYR A 169 -10.08 -8.54 3.65
C TYR A 169 -9.98 -7.60 2.43
N ASN A 170 -11.06 -7.49 1.65
CA ASN A 170 -11.11 -6.54 0.53
C ASN A 170 -11.36 -5.11 1.00
N VAL A 171 -12.11 -4.91 2.07
CA VAL A 171 -12.21 -3.60 2.72
C VAL A 171 -10.83 -3.14 3.20
N ALA A 172 -10.05 -4.03 3.81
CA ALA A 172 -8.68 -3.72 4.21
C ALA A 172 -7.78 -3.37 3.01
N ASN A 173 -7.93 -4.06 1.86
CA ASN A 173 -7.20 -3.74 0.63
C ASN A 173 -7.58 -2.35 0.09
N VAL A 174 -8.85 -1.97 0.15
CA VAL A 174 -9.34 -0.63 -0.25
C VAL A 174 -8.82 0.45 0.69
N LEU A 175 -8.86 0.22 2.00
CA LEU A 175 -8.28 1.12 3.01
C LEU A 175 -6.77 1.32 2.78
N ALA A 176 -6.04 0.22 2.52
CA ALA A 176 -4.64 0.28 2.16
C ALA A 176 -4.41 1.12 0.89
N ALA A 177 -5.23 0.91 -0.15
CA ALA A 177 -5.13 1.65 -1.40
C ALA A 177 -5.38 3.16 -1.21
N PHE A 178 -6.40 3.55 -0.44
CA PHE A 178 -6.65 4.95 -0.10
C PHE A 178 -5.48 5.57 0.69
N THR A 179 -4.95 4.83 1.67
CA THR A 179 -3.81 5.29 2.46
C THR A 179 -2.57 5.50 1.60
N ILE A 180 -2.27 4.55 0.69
CA ILE A 180 -1.13 4.65 -0.24
C ILE A 180 -1.33 5.79 -1.22
N GLY A 181 -2.52 5.94 -1.81
CA GLY A 181 -2.84 7.03 -2.73
C GLY A 181 -2.71 8.40 -2.07
N HIS A 182 -3.23 8.56 -0.85
CA HIS A 182 -3.06 9.76 -0.05
C HIS A 182 -1.58 10.06 0.24
N ALA A 183 -0.83 9.06 0.70
CA ALA A 183 0.60 9.19 0.96
C ALA A 183 1.40 9.57 -0.30
N ALA A 184 0.94 9.15 -1.47
CA ALA A 184 1.53 9.50 -2.76
C ALA A 184 1.03 10.85 -3.33
N GLY A 185 0.11 11.54 -2.63
CA GLY A 185 -0.44 12.83 -3.04
C GLY A 185 -1.46 12.76 -4.17
N PHE A 186 -2.15 11.64 -4.34
CA PHE A 186 -3.18 11.51 -5.38
C PHE A 186 -4.41 12.36 -5.04
N PRO A 187 -5.04 13.00 -6.04
CA PRO A 187 -6.31 13.70 -5.86
C PRO A 187 -7.41 12.76 -5.34
N LEU A 188 -8.23 13.27 -4.42
CA LEU A 188 -9.29 12.47 -3.79
C LEU A 188 -10.29 11.92 -4.80
N ASP A 189 -10.72 12.74 -5.76
CA ASP A 189 -11.65 12.36 -6.83
C ASP A 189 -11.11 11.20 -7.67
N ALA A 190 -9.83 11.23 -8.05
CA ALA A 190 -9.17 10.14 -8.77
C ALA A 190 -9.13 8.83 -7.94
N MET A 191 -8.97 8.95 -6.61
CA MET A 191 -9.00 7.79 -5.72
C MET A 191 -10.40 7.20 -5.57
N LEU A 192 -11.43 8.04 -5.39
CA LEU A 192 -12.81 7.60 -5.25
C LEU A 192 -13.32 6.91 -6.52
N GLU A 193 -13.13 7.54 -7.68
CA GLU A 193 -13.51 6.98 -8.98
C GLU A 193 -12.89 5.60 -9.23
N ALA A 194 -11.64 5.40 -8.80
CA ALA A 194 -10.95 4.12 -8.97
C ALA A 194 -11.61 2.97 -8.19
N VAL A 195 -12.33 3.25 -7.11
CA VAL A 195 -12.93 2.25 -6.21
C VAL A 195 -14.39 1.95 -6.57
N GLU A 196 -15.16 2.93 -7.08
CA GLU A 196 -16.60 2.83 -7.25
C GLU A 196 -17.04 1.66 -8.15
N ASP A 197 -16.30 1.34 -9.20
CA ASP A 197 -16.64 0.28 -10.17
C ASP A 197 -15.63 -0.89 -10.14
N PHE A 198 -14.77 -0.96 -9.13
CA PHE A 198 -13.79 -2.02 -8.99
C PHE A 198 -14.42 -3.29 -8.39
N ASN A 199 -14.38 -4.41 -9.14
CA ASN A 199 -14.98 -5.69 -8.77
C ASN A 199 -14.03 -6.89 -9.02
#